data_394afdf75d506ddba4c31f041a87995e
#
_entry.id   394afdf75d506ddba4c31f041a87995e
#
_cell.length_a   1.000
_cell.length_b   1.000
_cell.length_c   1.000
_cell.angle_alpha   90.00
_cell.angle_beta   90.00
_cell.angle_gamma   90.00
#
_symmetry.space_group_name_H-M   'P 1'
#
loop_
_entity.id
_entity.type
_entity.pdbx_description
1 polymer ?
#
loop_
_entity_poly.entity_id
_entity_poly.type
_entity_poly.pdbx_seq_one_letter_code
_entity_poly.pdbx_strand_id
1 'polypeptide(L)'
;MTSHETYMELALHHAERALEAGEFPVGCVIEHCGQIIAGGSRVNSIGMANEMDHAEILALRAMLNNTDKIKVQEVTVYSTMEPCLMCFSTLLVNGVTRFVFGYEDVMGGGTNLPIASLSPLYSGLNVSIKRGVLRKKSLALFQRFFLSEKNSYLQGSLLEQYTLGQ
;
A
#
# COMPACT_ATOMS: atom_id res chain seq x y z
N MET A 1 2.84 7.83 -20.44
CA MET A 1 2.61 7.18 -19.15
C MET A 1 3.48 5.95 -19.10
N THR A 2 4.30 5.75 -18.06
CA THR A 2 5.09 4.53 -17.87
C THR A 2 4.18 3.38 -17.42
N SER A 3 4.64 2.12 -17.55
CA SER A 3 3.88 0.96 -17.05
C SER A 3 3.57 1.07 -15.55
N HIS A 4 4.52 1.58 -14.75
CA HIS A 4 4.30 1.80 -13.32
C HIS A 4 3.22 2.84 -13.03
N GLU A 5 3.16 3.92 -13.81
CA GLU A 5 2.09 4.92 -13.65
C GLU A 5 0.72 4.34 -14.00
N THR A 6 0.65 3.50 -15.03
CA THR A 6 -0.62 2.84 -15.41
C THR A 6 -1.18 1.99 -14.26
N TYR A 7 -0.34 1.16 -13.63
CA TYR A 7 -0.78 0.32 -12.51
C TYR A 7 -1.05 1.13 -11.24
N MET A 8 -0.29 2.21 -11.01
CA MET A 8 -0.54 3.11 -9.89
C MET A 8 -1.86 3.87 -10.04
N GLU A 9 -2.28 4.24 -11.27
CA GLU A 9 -3.62 4.81 -11.50
C GLU A 9 -4.72 3.84 -11.05
N LEU A 10 -4.57 2.55 -11.30
CA LEU A 10 -5.54 1.56 -10.84
C LEU A 10 -5.55 1.43 -9.30
N ALA A 11 -4.39 1.52 -8.65
CA ALA A 11 -4.32 1.59 -7.19
C ALA A 11 -4.98 2.87 -6.65
N LEU A 12 -4.81 4.02 -7.34
CA LEU A 12 -5.46 5.28 -6.98
C LEU A 12 -6.98 5.20 -7.06
N HIS A 13 -7.56 4.49 -8.04
CA HIS A 13 -9.00 4.25 -8.08
C HIS A 13 -9.51 3.48 -6.84
N HIS A 14 -8.74 2.51 -6.35
CA HIS A 14 -9.05 1.84 -5.09
C HIS A 14 -8.98 2.80 -3.89
N ALA A 15 -8.00 3.70 -3.86
CA ALA A 15 -7.86 4.72 -2.81
C ALA A 15 -8.99 5.76 -2.84
N GLU A 16 -9.41 6.19 -4.04
CA GLU A 16 -10.56 7.09 -4.21
C GLU A 16 -11.85 6.47 -3.67
N ARG A 17 -12.09 5.20 -3.96
CA ARG A 17 -13.24 4.46 -3.41
C ARG A 17 -13.20 4.36 -1.88
N ALA A 18 -12.03 4.15 -1.28
CA ALA A 18 -11.86 4.19 0.17
C ALA A 18 -12.23 5.58 0.71
N LEU A 19 -11.71 6.65 0.09
CA LEU A 19 -12.01 8.04 0.49
C LEU A 19 -13.51 8.36 0.39
N GLU A 20 -14.17 7.94 -0.68
CA GLU A 20 -15.63 8.13 -0.87
C GLU A 20 -16.45 7.40 0.19
N ALA A 21 -15.97 6.25 0.66
CA ALA A 21 -16.56 5.51 1.77
C ALA A 21 -16.22 6.12 3.16
N GLY A 22 -15.42 7.19 3.21
CA GLY A 22 -14.95 7.81 4.46
C GLY A 22 -13.74 7.11 5.08
N GLU A 23 -13.20 6.10 4.43
CA GLU A 23 -12.06 5.31 4.90
C GLU A 23 -10.72 6.01 4.56
N PHE A 24 -9.67 5.62 5.26
CA PHE A 24 -8.31 6.11 4.97
C PHE A 24 -7.90 5.75 3.53
N PRO A 25 -7.49 6.73 2.68
CA PRO A 25 -7.45 6.57 1.23
C PRO A 25 -6.21 5.80 0.75
N VAL A 26 -6.13 4.52 1.11
CA VAL A 26 -5.12 3.61 0.60
C VAL A 26 -5.76 2.59 -0.33
N GLY A 27 -5.17 2.45 -1.50
CA GLY A 27 -5.52 1.47 -2.50
C GLY A 27 -4.29 0.68 -2.94
N CYS A 28 -4.49 -0.59 -3.24
CA CYS A 28 -3.45 -1.50 -3.65
C CYS A 28 -3.91 -2.35 -4.84
N VAL A 29 -3.00 -2.62 -5.78
CA VAL A 29 -3.20 -3.62 -6.83
C VAL A 29 -1.95 -4.50 -6.94
N ILE A 30 -2.15 -5.75 -7.36
CA ILE A 30 -1.09 -6.72 -7.61
C ILE A 30 -1.08 -7.06 -9.09
N GLU A 31 0.07 -6.84 -9.71
CA GLU A 31 0.32 -7.10 -11.13
C GLU A 31 1.15 -8.37 -11.31
N HIS A 32 0.81 -9.16 -12.33
CA HIS A 32 1.58 -10.31 -12.79
C HIS A 32 1.52 -10.38 -14.32
N CYS A 33 2.69 -10.45 -14.97
CA CYS A 33 2.81 -10.58 -16.43
C CYS A 33 1.98 -9.55 -17.24
N GLY A 34 1.93 -8.30 -16.79
CA GLY A 34 1.23 -7.22 -17.47
C GLY A 34 -0.27 -7.10 -17.14
N GLN A 35 -0.79 -7.94 -16.25
CA GLN A 35 -2.20 -7.95 -15.87
C GLN A 35 -2.39 -7.70 -14.37
N ILE A 36 -3.45 -7.00 -14.00
CA ILE A 36 -3.87 -6.93 -12.59
C ILE A 36 -4.61 -8.20 -12.24
N ILE A 37 -4.11 -8.88 -11.22
CA ILE A 37 -4.65 -10.16 -10.74
C ILE A 37 -5.40 -10.05 -9.41
N ALA A 38 -5.17 -8.97 -8.67
CA ALA A 38 -5.88 -8.68 -7.42
C ALA A 38 -5.83 -7.18 -7.12
N GLY A 39 -6.76 -6.73 -6.29
CA GLY A 39 -6.78 -5.36 -5.78
C GLY A 39 -7.48 -5.28 -4.42
N GLY A 40 -7.22 -4.22 -3.69
CA GLY A 40 -7.81 -3.93 -2.38
C GLY A 40 -7.89 -2.44 -2.10
N SER A 41 -8.88 -2.07 -1.31
CA SER A 41 -9.05 -0.72 -0.74
C SER A 41 -8.99 -0.83 0.77
N ARG A 42 -8.44 0.16 1.46
CA ARG A 42 -8.52 0.22 2.93
C ARG A 42 -9.98 0.22 3.37
N VAL A 43 -10.30 -0.58 4.38
CA VAL A 43 -11.60 -0.61 5.04
C VAL A 43 -11.42 -0.68 6.56
N ASN A 44 -12.49 -0.43 7.30
CA ASN A 44 -12.50 -0.50 8.77
C ASN A 44 -11.45 0.41 9.45
N SER A 45 -11.17 1.59 8.87
CA SER A 45 -10.36 2.63 9.53
C SER A 45 -11.19 3.59 10.38
N ILE A 46 -12.53 3.51 10.34
CA ILE A 46 -13.46 4.38 11.05
C ILE A 46 -13.98 3.67 12.31
N GLY A 47 -14.20 4.43 13.38
CA GLY A 47 -14.76 3.92 14.64
C GLY A 47 -13.74 3.03 15.37
N MET A 48 -14.11 1.77 15.64
CA MET A 48 -13.14 0.79 16.19
C MET A 48 -12.30 0.25 15.03
N ALA A 49 -11.19 0.93 14.75
CA ALA A 49 -10.31 0.61 13.64
C ALA A 49 -9.80 -0.84 13.70
N ASN A 50 -9.84 -1.52 12.55
CA ASN A 50 -9.23 -2.84 12.38
C ASN A 50 -7.97 -2.69 11.51
N GLU A 51 -6.81 -2.70 12.14
CA GLU A 51 -5.52 -2.50 11.46
C GLU A 51 -5.08 -3.70 10.61
N MET A 52 -5.82 -4.81 10.63
CA MET A 52 -5.57 -5.93 9.70
C MET A 52 -6.14 -5.71 8.30
N ASP A 53 -7.13 -4.83 8.15
CA ASP A 53 -7.84 -4.63 6.88
C ASP A 53 -7.21 -3.51 6.03
N HIS A 54 -5.88 -3.51 5.97
CA HIS A 54 -5.12 -2.67 5.04
C HIS A 54 -5.30 -3.13 3.59
N ALA A 55 -5.25 -2.20 2.65
CA ALA A 55 -5.46 -2.45 1.23
C ALA A 55 -4.53 -3.53 0.68
N GLU A 56 -3.27 -3.53 1.11
CA GLU A 56 -2.27 -4.52 0.70
C GLU A 56 -2.59 -5.92 1.21
N ILE A 57 -3.08 -6.04 2.45
CA ILE A 57 -3.48 -7.34 3.02
C ILE A 57 -4.70 -7.89 2.29
N LEU A 58 -5.68 -7.03 1.98
CA LEU A 58 -6.87 -7.43 1.24
C LEU A 58 -6.52 -7.85 -0.20
N ALA A 59 -5.65 -7.10 -0.87
CA ALA A 59 -5.15 -7.46 -2.21
C ALA A 59 -4.40 -8.80 -2.19
N LEU A 60 -3.50 -9.00 -1.21
CA LEU A 60 -2.77 -10.27 -1.05
C LEU A 60 -3.71 -11.45 -0.83
N ARG A 61 -4.69 -11.31 0.07
CA ARG A 61 -5.71 -12.36 0.31
C ARG A 61 -6.51 -12.67 -0.96
N ALA A 62 -6.94 -11.66 -1.69
CA ALA A 62 -7.65 -11.85 -2.95
C ALA A 62 -6.80 -12.60 -3.97
N MET A 63 -5.52 -12.28 -4.10
CA MET A 63 -4.58 -13.00 -4.94
C MET A 63 -4.46 -14.46 -4.52
N LEU A 64 -4.18 -14.74 -3.23
CA LEU A 64 -3.97 -16.10 -2.72
C LEU A 64 -5.22 -16.99 -2.83
N ASN A 65 -6.41 -16.40 -2.76
CA ASN A 65 -7.66 -17.14 -2.89
C ASN A 65 -8.02 -17.51 -4.35
N ASN A 66 -7.45 -16.82 -5.34
CA ASN A 66 -7.89 -16.94 -6.74
C ASN A 66 -6.87 -17.62 -7.66
N THR A 67 -5.75 -18.16 -7.13
CA THR A 67 -4.66 -18.50 -8.02
C THR A 67 -4.00 -19.84 -7.74
N ASP A 68 -4.28 -20.81 -8.60
CA ASP A 68 -3.59 -22.11 -8.59
C ASP A 68 -2.23 -22.10 -9.30
N LYS A 69 -1.81 -21.00 -9.93
CA LYS A 69 -0.64 -21.00 -10.85
C LYS A 69 0.23 -19.74 -10.83
N ILE A 70 0.08 -18.84 -9.85
CA ILE A 70 0.91 -17.63 -9.83
C ILE A 70 2.20 -17.89 -9.07
N LYS A 71 3.31 -17.55 -9.72
CA LYS A 71 4.61 -17.47 -9.04
C LYS A 71 4.69 -16.13 -8.31
N VAL A 72 4.49 -16.16 -7.01
CA VAL A 72 4.43 -14.96 -6.16
C VAL A 72 5.70 -14.10 -6.29
N GLN A 73 6.85 -14.70 -6.60
CA GLN A 73 8.12 -14.00 -6.84
C GLN A 73 8.11 -13.14 -8.12
N GLU A 74 7.15 -13.36 -9.02
CA GLU A 74 7.03 -12.63 -10.29
C GLU A 74 6.02 -11.48 -10.22
N VAL A 75 5.26 -11.36 -9.11
CA VAL A 75 4.29 -10.27 -8.96
C VAL A 75 4.95 -8.97 -8.53
N THR A 76 4.30 -7.85 -8.87
CA THR A 76 4.63 -6.51 -8.38
C THR A 76 3.44 -5.93 -7.63
N VAL A 77 3.67 -5.46 -6.42
CA VAL A 77 2.66 -4.78 -5.60
C VAL A 77 2.76 -3.28 -5.81
N TYR A 78 1.63 -2.65 -6.12
CA TYR A 78 1.46 -1.20 -6.26
C TYR A 78 0.54 -0.71 -5.16
N SER A 79 1.03 0.16 -4.27
CA SER A 79 0.24 0.79 -3.22
C SER A 79 0.30 2.31 -3.32
N THR A 80 -0.81 2.99 -3.09
CA THR A 80 -0.84 4.46 -3.10
C THR A 80 -0.06 5.08 -1.96
N MET A 81 0.17 4.33 -0.89
CA MET A 81 1.00 4.69 0.24
C MET A 81 2.11 3.67 0.46
N GLU A 82 3.22 4.09 1.05
CA GLU A 82 4.28 3.18 1.47
C GLU A 82 3.71 2.09 2.39
N PRO A 83 3.91 0.80 2.07
CA PRO A 83 3.45 -0.29 2.93
C PRO A 83 4.00 -0.15 4.34
N CYS A 84 3.12 -0.21 5.34
CA CYS A 84 3.52 -0.23 6.74
C CYS A 84 4.29 -1.51 7.08
N LEU A 85 4.89 -1.57 8.27
CA LEU A 85 5.68 -2.73 8.71
C LEU A 85 4.90 -4.05 8.61
N MET A 86 3.62 -4.07 9.03
CA MET A 86 2.77 -5.26 8.94
C MET A 86 2.60 -5.71 7.48
N CYS A 87 2.17 -4.79 6.59
CA CYS A 87 1.92 -5.10 5.19
C CYS A 87 3.20 -5.55 4.49
N PHE A 88 4.29 -4.80 4.66
CA PHE A 88 5.57 -5.12 4.04
C PHE A 88 6.09 -6.49 4.49
N SER A 89 6.08 -6.78 5.79
CA SER A 89 6.52 -8.06 6.33
C SER A 89 5.61 -9.21 5.87
N THR A 90 4.28 -9.01 5.87
CA THR A 90 3.33 -10.04 5.42
C THR A 90 3.55 -10.38 3.94
N LEU A 91 3.75 -9.38 3.09
CA LEU A 91 4.05 -9.58 1.67
C LEU A 91 5.37 -10.33 1.47
N LEU A 92 6.45 -9.96 2.20
CA LEU A 92 7.73 -10.66 2.17
C LEU A 92 7.62 -12.12 2.59
N VAL A 93 6.90 -12.41 3.69
CA VAL A 93 6.67 -13.79 4.18
C VAL A 93 5.97 -14.64 3.12
N ASN A 94 5.11 -14.04 2.31
CA ASN A 94 4.43 -14.72 1.19
C ASN A 94 5.27 -14.76 -0.12
N GLY A 95 6.51 -14.24 -0.12
CA GLY A 95 7.42 -14.32 -1.25
C GLY A 95 7.35 -13.14 -2.23
N VAL A 96 6.59 -12.10 -1.92
CA VAL A 96 6.56 -10.87 -2.73
C VAL A 96 7.82 -10.06 -2.46
N THR A 97 8.54 -9.68 -3.52
CA THR A 97 9.81 -8.93 -3.42
C THR A 97 9.86 -7.67 -4.27
N ARG A 98 8.78 -7.33 -5.00
CA ARG A 98 8.73 -6.13 -5.85
C ARG A 98 7.62 -5.20 -5.40
N PHE A 99 8.02 -4.00 -4.99
CA PHE A 99 7.13 -2.99 -4.42
C PHE A 99 7.25 -1.68 -5.17
N VAL A 100 6.11 -1.07 -5.46
CA VAL A 100 6.00 0.27 -6.04
C VAL A 100 4.99 1.05 -5.21
N PHE A 101 5.35 2.23 -4.73
CA PHE A 101 4.41 3.04 -3.98
C PHE A 101 4.42 4.53 -4.37
N GLY A 102 3.30 5.19 -4.07
CA GLY A 102 3.09 6.60 -4.39
C GLY A 102 3.65 7.53 -3.31
N TYR A 103 3.02 7.56 -2.15
CA TYR A 103 3.31 8.49 -1.06
C TYR A 103 4.04 7.79 0.08
N GLU A 104 5.06 8.43 0.62
CA GLU A 104 5.82 7.93 1.76
C GLU A 104 5.01 8.00 3.07
N ASP A 105 5.15 7.00 3.93
CA ASP A 105 4.64 7.01 5.30
C ASP A 105 5.76 7.33 6.28
N VAL A 106 5.85 8.59 6.68
CA VAL A 106 6.89 9.09 7.58
C VAL A 106 6.75 8.60 9.02
N MET A 107 5.60 7.99 9.36
CA MET A 107 5.29 7.52 10.70
C MET A 107 5.37 6.00 10.83
N GLY A 108 4.80 5.28 9.87
CA GLY A 108 4.62 3.82 9.95
C GLY A 108 5.23 3.02 8.80
N GLY A 109 5.92 3.67 7.86
CA GLY A 109 6.50 3.03 6.69
C GLY A 109 7.47 1.90 7.03
N GLY A 110 7.28 0.74 6.40
CA GLY A 110 8.05 -0.48 6.67
C GLY A 110 9.16 -0.78 5.67
N THR A 111 9.26 -0.02 4.56
CA THR A 111 10.18 -0.36 3.47
C THR A 111 11.66 -0.08 3.77
N ASN A 112 11.96 0.57 4.90
CA ASN A 112 13.32 0.78 5.40
C ASN A 112 13.83 -0.36 6.30
N LEU A 113 13.04 -1.44 6.47
CA LEU A 113 13.46 -2.61 7.23
C LEU A 113 14.79 -3.15 6.70
N PRO A 114 15.82 -3.34 7.56
CA PRO A 114 17.13 -3.81 7.13
C PRO A 114 17.12 -5.31 6.85
N ILE A 115 16.61 -5.72 5.68
CA ILE A 115 16.39 -7.11 5.28
C ILE A 115 17.63 -7.98 5.51
N ALA A 116 18.83 -7.48 5.17
CA ALA A 116 20.08 -8.22 5.33
C ALA A 116 20.43 -8.56 6.80
N SER A 117 19.82 -7.87 7.76
CA SER A 117 20.01 -8.12 9.20
C SER A 117 18.95 -9.04 9.81
N LEU A 118 18.00 -9.50 9.01
CA LEU A 118 16.96 -10.42 9.48
C LEU A 118 17.46 -11.86 9.52
N SER A 119 16.63 -12.75 10.06
CA SER A 119 16.90 -14.20 10.11
C SER A 119 17.17 -14.78 8.70
N PRO A 120 17.88 -15.90 8.58
CA PRO A 120 18.33 -16.47 7.29
C PRO A 120 17.24 -16.66 6.23
N LEU A 121 16.00 -16.89 6.64
CA LEU A 121 14.85 -17.00 5.74
C LEU A 121 14.63 -15.72 4.90
N TYR A 122 14.95 -14.56 5.44
CA TYR A 122 14.66 -13.26 4.85
C TYR A 122 15.91 -12.53 4.36
N SER A 123 17.06 -12.72 5.03
CA SER A 123 18.28 -11.92 4.79
C SER A 123 18.83 -12.06 3.36
N GLY A 124 18.50 -13.14 2.65
CA GLY A 124 18.87 -13.39 1.25
C GLY A 124 17.86 -12.88 0.23
N LEU A 125 16.74 -12.27 0.64
CA LEU A 125 15.73 -11.78 -0.29
C LEU A 125 16.25 -10.57 -1.08
N ASN A 126 16.13 -10.63 -2.40
CA ASN A 126 16.43 -9.50 -3.28
C ASN A 126 15.18 -8.65 -3.46
N VAL A 127 15.02 -7.66 -2.60
CA VAL A 127 13.84 -6.79 -2.57
C VAL A 127 14.07 -5.55 -3.44
N SER A 128 13.13 -5.29 -4.36
CA SER A 128 13.10 -4.10 -5.22
C SER A 128 12.00 -3.16 -4.77
N ILE A 129 12.35 -1.89 -4.54
CA ILE A 129 11.42 -0.85 -4.08
C ILE A 129 11.54 0.36 -4.99
N LYS A 130 10.41 0.74 -5.62
CA LYS A 130 10.28 1.98 -6.39
C LYS A 130 9.31 2.93 -5.69
N ARG A 131 9.81 4.12 -5.37
CA ARG A 131 9.11 5.13 -4.57
C ARG A 131 8.62 6.29 -5.44
N GLY A 132 7.57 7.00 -4.99
CA GLY A 132 7.16 8.28 -5.55
C GLY A 132 6.41 8.22 -6.87
N VAL A 133 5.88 7.05 -7.27
CA VAL A 133 5.12 6.91 -8.50
C VAL A 133 3.74 7.56 -8.32
N LEU A 134 3.47 8.61 -9.11
CA LEU A 134 2.27 9.47 -8.99
C LEU A 134 2.07 10.05 -7.58
N ARG A 135 3.17 10.35 -6.86
CA ARG A 135 3.17 10.86 -5.48
C ARG A 135 2.17 12.01 -5.26
N LYS A 136 2.12 12.96 -6.19
CA LYS A 136 1.23 14.13 -6.07
C LYS A 136 -0.25 13.74 -6.03
N LYS A 137 -0.64 12.71 -6.79
CA LYS A 137 -2.03 12.22 -6.79
C LYS A 137 -2.38 11.54 -5.48
N SER A 138 -1.49 10.67 -4.97
CA SER A 138 -1.66 10.06 -3.65
C SER A 138 -1.73 11.12 -2.55
N LEU A 139 -0.78 12.06 -2.51
CA LEU A 139 -0.76 13.16 -1.55
C LEU A 139 -2.10 13.93 -1.54
N ALA A 140 -2.65 14.25 -2.70
CA ALA A 140 -3.93 14.98 -2.80
C ALA A 140 -5.10 14.22 -2.14
N LEU A 141 -5.12 12.89 -2.21
CA LEU A 141 -6.14 12.07 -1.53
C LEU A 141 -5.97 12.14 -0.01
N PHE A 142 -4.74 12.03 0.51
CA PHE A 142 -4.46 12.13 1.93
C PHE A 142 -4.75 13.53 2.48
N GLN A 143 -4.42 14.59 1.74
CA GLN A 143 -4.78 15.96 2.14
C GLN A 143 -6.29 16.13 2.22
N ARG A 144 -7.06 15.65 1.24
CA ARG A 144 -8.53 15.67 1.29
C ARG A 144 -9.08 14.90 2.49
N PHE A 145 -8.49 13.76 2.83
CA PHE A 145 -8.88 12.97 3.98
C PHE A 145 -8.65 13.72 5.30
N PHE A 146 -7.45 14.24 5.53
CA PHE A 146 -7.10 14.95 6.77
C PHE A 146 -7.79 16.31 6.93
N LEU A 147 -8.18 16.96 5.84
CA LEU A 147 -8.96 18.21 5.88
C LEU A 147 -10.45 17.97 6.13
N SER A 148 -10.92 16.73 6.14
CA SER A 148 -12.31 16.41 6.40
C SER A 148 -12.63 16.50 7.90
N GLU A 149 -13.58 17.36 8.28
CA GLU A 149 -14.04 17.49 9.66
C GLU A 149 -14.67 16.21 10.26
N LYS A 150 -15.06 15.26 9.39
CA LYS A 150 -15.67 13.99 9.79
C LYS A 150 -14.63 12.92 10.16
N ASN A 151 -13.36 13.17 9.86
CA ASN A 151 -12.30 12.22 10.10
C ASN A 151 -11.72 12.37 11.51
N SER A 152 -11.55 11.25 12.21
CA SER A 152 -10.81 11.17 13.48
C SER A 152 -9.62 10.20 13.43
N TYR A 153 -9.48 9.48 12.33
CA TYR A 153 -8.40 8.50 12.18
C TYR A 153 -7.06 9.22 11.96
N LEU A 154 -6.07 8.89 12.78
CA LEU A 154 -4.74 9.51 12.79
C LEU A 154 -4.72 11.03 12.99
N GLN A 155 -5.79 11.61 13.54
CA GLN A 155 -5.86 13.03 13.86
C GLN A 155 -4.77 13.45 14.86
N GLY A 156 -4.06 14.55 14.59
CA GLY A 156 -2.95 15.03 15.41
C GLY A 156 -1.64 14.25 15.24
N SER A 157 -1.63 13.23 14.37
CA SER A 157 -0.45 12.41 14.15
C SER A 157 0.68 13.12 13.37
N LEU A 158 1.89 12.56 13.44
CA LEU A 158 3.02 13.02 12.62
C LEU A 158 2.68 12.96 11.11
N LEU A 159 1.95 11.93 10.70
CA LEU A 159 1.56 11.75 9.30
C LEU A 159 0.62 12.87 8.83
N GLU A 160 -0.39 13.23 9.62
CA GLU A 160 -1.28 14.36 9.31
C GLU A 160 -0.50 15.65 9.18
N GLN A 161 0.34 15.97 10.18
CA GLN A 161 1.15 17.20 10.19
C GLN A 161 2.08 17.27 8.97
N TYR A 162 2.74 16.18 8.64
CA TYR A 162 3.59 16.07 7.46
C TYR A 162 2.79 16.27 6.16
N THR A 163 1.65 15.60 6.04
CA THR A 163 0.80 15.62 4.83
C THR A 163 0.23 17.01 4.55
N LEU A 164 -0.22 17.70 5.59
CA LEU A 164 -0.80 19.05 5.46
C LEU A 164 0.28 20.13 5.28
N GLY A 165 1.53 19.83 5.59
CA GLY A 165 2.68 20.72 5.41
C GLY A 165 3.34 20.64 4.03
N GLN A 166 2.86 19.75 3.10
CA GLN A 166 3.43 19.58 1.74
C GLN A 166 2.93 20.65 0.72
#